data_1a49cf566203d2012cf6d770eac4d1c5
#
_entry.id   1a49cf566203d2012cf6d770eac4d1c5
#
_cell.length_a   1.000
_cell.length_b   1.000
_cell.length_c   1.000
_cell.angle_alpha   90.00
_cell.angle_beta   90.00
_cell.angle_gamma   90.00
#
_symmetry.space_group_name_H-M   'P 1'
#
loop_
_entity.id
_entity.type
_entity.pdbx_description
1 polymer ?
#
loop_
_entity_poly.entity_id
_entity_poly.type
_entity_poly.pdbx_seq_one_letter_code
_entity_poly.pdbx_strand_id
1 'polypeptide(L)'
;MLFSLTNPEVAIFMMGIFLFAVLLGFPIAFTLMAMGIGFGYYAYYDPALMDHIFDNRIFSLFVKNTYTVMDNNVLTAVPLFLFMGYLVERAGIVSKLFFAIRLAAHRLPASMAVAALITCTLFSTATGIIGAVVTLMGLLAWPAMVKAGYDKKFASGVICAGGCLGILIPPSIMLIVYSVIAQLSPLRLFAAAIFPGLLLAGLYIAYAVGRAWLQPSIAPKPRAEDIPPRAEILKEVLVSFVPLFGLIMLVLGTILAGIATPAEAAAAGAFGAILLSWFYKTLKWQSFKESVFLTAKTTAMIMWLFIGSWTFSSVFSYLGGHEIFEHFFTSININTWQFLIITQIIIFLLGWPLEWTEILIIFVPIFLPLLEVFDVNPYFFAMLIALNLQTSFLTPPMAMSAYYLKGVQKKNVELMEIFAGIMPFLGIVIFAMFLMYMFPGIALWLPETLFAN
;
A
#
# COMPACT_ATOMS: atom_id res chain seq x y z
N MET A 1 -15.35 -40.44 6.66
CA MET A 1 -16.07 -39.15 6.44
C MET A 1 -16.36 -38.55 7.81
N LEU A 2 -15.58 -37.54 8.24
CA LEU A 2 -15.81 -36.90 9.55
C LEU A 2 -16.96 -35.88 9.55
N PHE A 3 -17.41 -35.45 8.38
CA PHE A 3 -18.53 -34.52 8.22
C PHE A 3 -19.31 -34.87 6.96
N SER A 4 -20.64 -34.86 7.04
CA SER A 4 -21.57 -34.96 5.89
C SER A 4 -21.66 -33.63 5.12
N LEU A 5 -20.55 -32.87 5.06
CA LEU A 5 -20.49 -31.57 4.41
C LEU A 5 -20.28 -31.75 2.88
N THR A 6 -20.94 -30.91 2.11
CA THR A 6 -20.68 -30.77 0.69
C THR A 6 -19.38 -29.99 0.46
N ASN A 7 -18.76 -30.12 -0.72
CA ASN A 7 -17.53 -29.40 -1.04
C ASN A 7 -17.63 -27.88 -0.81
N PRO A 8 -18.72 -27.20 -1.21
CA PRO A 8 -18.90 -25.78 -0.92
C PRO A 8 -18.94 -25.44 0.59
N GLU A 9 -19.57 -26.28 1.41
CA GLU A 9 -19.61 -26.08 2.88
C GLU A 9 -18.20 -26.24 3.48
N VAL A 10 -17.39 -27.16 2.94
CA VAL A 10 -15.97 -27.33 3.33
C VAL A 10 -15.15 -26.08 2.95
N ALA A 11 -15.42 -25.45 1.81
CA ALA A 11 -14.76 -24.20 1.43
C ALA A 11 -15.07 -23.07 2.42
N ILE A 12 -16.33 -22.89 2.84
CA ILE A 12 -16.72 -21.92 3.86
C ILE A 12 -16.04 -22.22 5.20
N PHE A 13 -16.01 -23.50 5.60
CA PHE A 13 -15.36 -23.92 6.82
C PHE A 13 -13.84 -23.65 6.80
N MET A 14 -13.18 -23.92 5.69
CA MET A 14 -11.77 -23.58 5.44
C MET A 14 -11.51 -22.08 5.63
N MET A 15 -12.34 -21.21 5.04
CA MET A 15 -12.25 -19.77 5.18
C MET A 15 -12.49 -19.33 6.64
N GLY A 16 -13.49 -19.91 7.31
CA GLY A 16 -13.81 -19.62 8.71
C GLY A 16 -12.66 -19.97 9.66
N ILE A 17 -12.06 -21.16 9.50
CA ILE A 17 -10.88 -21.56 10.30
C ILE A 17 -9.69 -20.66 10.03
N PHE A 18 -9.47 -20.28 8.75
CA PHE A 18 -8.41 -19.38 8.39
C PHE A 18 -8.56 -18.03 9.12
N LEU A 19 -9.74 -17.39 9.01
CA LEU A 19 -10.01 -16.11 9.68
C LEU A 19 -9.87 -16.23 11.20
N PHE A 20 -10.37 -17.31 11.79
CA PHE A 20 -10.24 -17.56 13.23
C PHE A 20 -8.76 -17.71 13.64
N ALA A 21 -7.95 -18.45 12.88
CA ALA A 21 -6.52 -18.62 13.16
C ALA A 21 -5.76 -17.29 13.07
N VAL A 22 -6.10 -16.45 12.08
CA VAL A 22 -5.51 -15.11 11.95
C VAL A 22 -5.87 -14.21 13.15
N LEU A 23 -7.12 -14.24 13.60
CA LEU A 23 -7.55 -13.49 14.79
C LEU A 23 -6.85 -13.96 16.07
N LEU A 24 -6.42 -15.22 16.14
CA LEU A 24 -5.57 -15.73 17.22
C LEU A 24 -4.11 -15.31 17.12
N GLY A 25 -3.72 -14.62 16.03
CA GLY A 25 -2.36 -14.12 15.83
C GLY A 25 -1.39 -15.12 15.20
N PHE A 26 -1.86 -16.17 14.55
CA PHE A 26 -0.99 -17.07 13.79
C PHE A 26 -0.38 -16.36 12.56
N PRO A 27 0.90 -16.64 12.20
CA PRO A 27 1.52 -16.05 11.03
C PRO A 27 0.78 -16.42 9.74
N ILE A 28 0.28 -15.43 9.03
CA ILE A 28 -0.67 -15.59 7.92
C ILE A 28 -0.14 -16.46 6.80
N ALA A 29 1.12 -16.26 6.37
CA ALA A 29 1.73 -17.05 5.29
C ALA A 29 1.70 -18.56 5.60
N PHE A 30 2.08 -18.93 6.82
CA PHE A 30 2.11 -20.33 7.24
C PHE A 30 0.70 -20.89 7.48
N THR A 31 -0.22 -20.05 7.96
CA THR A 31 -1.64 -20.43 8.12
C THR A 31 -2.27 -20.72 6.75
N LEU A 32 -2.04 -19.89 5.73
CA LEU A 32 -2.51 -20.14 4.37
C LEU A 32 -1.94 -21.44 3.80
N MET A 33 -0.63 -21.68 3.98
CA MET A 33 -0.02 -22.93 3.53
C MET A 33 -0.60 -24.14 4.26
N ALA A 34 -0.76 -24.06 5.58
CA ALA A 34 -1.33 -25.16 6.37
C ALA A 34 -2.77 -25.46 5.97
N MET A 35 -3.60 -24.41 5.79
CA MET A 35 -4.98 -24.57 5.33
C MET A 35 -5.02 -25.10 3.89
N GLY A 36 -4.22 -24.54 2.97
CA GLY A 36 -4.13 -24.99 1.59
C GLY A 36 -3.71 -26.45 1.47
N ILE A 37 -2.67 -26.87 2.19
CA ILE A 37 -2.20 -28.26 2.17
C ILE A 37 -3.20 -29.19 2.88
N GLY A 38 -3.69 -28.84 4.07
CA GLY A 38 -4.58 -29.70 4.86
C GLY A 38 -5.94 -29.93 4.17
N PHE A 39 -6.61 -28.85 3.75
CA PHE A 39 -7.88 -28.97 3.02
C PHE A 39 -7.67 -29.48 1.59
N GLY A 40 -6.54 -29.16 0.95
CA GLY A 40 -6.17 -29.71 -0.34
C GLY A 40 -5.94 -31.21 -0.28
N TYR A 41 -5.30 -31.70 0.80
CA TYR A 41 -5.16 -33.15 1.01
C TYR A 41 -6.52 -33.84 1.10
N TYR A 42 -7.46 -33.25 1.83
CA TYR A 42 -8.85 -33.73 1.90
C TYR A 42 -9.56 -33.66 0.53
N ALA A 43 -9.44 -32.55 -0.17
CA ALA A 43 -10.13 -32.30 -1.44
C ALA A 43 -9.66 -33.22 -2.59
N TYR A 44 -8.36 -33.56 -2.61
CA TYR A 44 -7.75 -34.43 -3.65
C TYR A 44 -7.53 -35.86 -3.16
N TYR A 45 -8.15 -36.25 -2.04
CA TYR A 45 -8.01 -37.61 -1.53
C TYR A 45 -8.75 -38.61 -2.40
N ASP A 46 -7.99 -39.52 -3.02
CA ASP A 46 -8.52 -40.64 -3.83
C ASP A 46 -7.80 -41.92 -3.42
N PRO A 47 -8.47 -42.83 -2.67
CA PRO A 47 -7.86 -44.09 -2.23
C PRO A 47 -7.39 -45.02 -3.36
N ALA A 48 -7.95 -44.88 -4.56
CA ALA A 48 -7.62 -45.69 -5.72
C ALA A 48 -6.32 -45.25 -6.43
N LEU A 49 -5.86 -44.01 -6.17
CA LEU A 49 -4.70 -43.41 -6.81
C LEU A 49 -3.53 -43.14 -5.84
N MET A 50 -3.69 -43.49 -4.57
CA MET A 50 -2.72 -43.15 -3.52
C MET A 50 -2.16 -44.39 -2.83
N ASP A 51 -0.93 -44.75 -3.18
CA ASP A 51 -0.17 -45.81 -2.47
C ASP A 51 0.56 -45.23 -1.23
N HIS A 52 0.95 -43.92 -1.31
CA HIS A 52 1.62 -43.20 -0.24
C HIS A 52 0.99 -41.84 0.03
N ILE A 53 1.25 -41.28 1.21
CA ILE A 53 0.73 -39.95 1.62
C ILE A 53 1.14 -38.86 0.63
N PHE A 54 2.33 -38.95 0.03
CA PHE A 54 2.84 -37.94 -0.91
C PHE A 54 2.30 -38.09 -2.34
N ASP A 55 1.52 -39.10 -2.66
CA ASP A 55 0.89 -39.27 -3.97
C ASP A 55 -0.30 -38.33 -4.18
N ASN A 56 -0.74 -37.65 -3.10
CA ASN A 56 -1.80 -36.67 -3.18
C ASN A 56 -1.40 -35.49 -4.08
N ARG A 57 -2.31 -35.12 -4.99
CA ARG A 57 -2.12 -34.05 -5.99
C ARG A 57 -1.80 -32.68 -5.36
N ILE A 58 -2.12 -32.46 -4.09
CA ILE A 58 -1.82 -31.20 -3.39
C ILE A 58 -0.31 -30.92 -3.35
N PHE A 59 0.53 -31.94 -3.19
CA PHE A 59 1.97 -31.75 -3.15
C PHE A 59 2.52 -31.27 -4.50
N SER A 60 2.04 -31.83 -5.60
CA SER A 60 2.38 -31.38 -6.95
C SER A 60 1.89 -29.95 -7.21
N LEU A 61 0.68 -29.61 -6.75
CA LEU A 61 0.12 -28.26 -6.85
C LEU A 61 0.94 -27.24 -6.04
N PHE A 62 1.34 -27.60 -4.82
CA PHE A 62 2.18 -26.77 -3.97
C PHE A 62 3.54 -26.47 -4.61
N VAL A 63 4.18 -27.50 -5.16
CA VAL A 63 5.45 -27.34 -5.90
C VAL A 63 5.27 -26.45 -7.12
N LYS A 64 4.22 -26.65 -7.91
CA LYS A 64 3.89 -25.83 -9.08
C LYS A 64 3.67 -24.37 -8.69
N ASN A 65 2.86 -24.11 -7.65
CA ASN A 65 2.61 -22.75 -7.17
C ASN A 65 3.89 -22.09 -6.68
N THR A 66 4.74 -22.82 -5.95
CA THR A 66 6.05 -22.31 -5.51
C THR A 66 6.91 -21.91 -6.69
N TYR A 67 7.02 -22.79 -7.70
CA TYR A 67 7.78 -22.48 -8.92
C TYR A 67 7.23 -21.26 -9.64
N THR A 68 5.91 -21.15 -9.80
CA THR A 68 5.27 -20.01 -10.49
C THR A 68 5.52 -18.68 -9.77
N VAL A 69 5.58 -18.69 -8.42
CA VAL A 69 5.94 -17.48 -7.66
C VAL A 69 7.41 -17.11 -7.88
N MET A 70 8.31 -18.10 -7.85
CA MET A 70 9.76 -17.88 -7.99
C MET A 70 10.17 -17.47 -9.41
N ASP A 71 9.42 -17.89 -10.44
CA ASP A 71 9.68 -17.61 -11.86
C ASP A 71 8.91 -16.38 -12.37
N ASN A 72 8.30 -15.60 -11.49
CA ASN A 72 7.49 -14.44 -11.86
C ASN A 72 8.36 -13.18 -12.06
N ASN A 73 8.52 -12.76 -13.31
CA ASN A 73 9.31 -11.59 -13.67
C ASN A 73 8.79 -10.27 -13.08
N VAL A 74 7.48 -10.12 -12.86
CA VAL A 74 6.91 -8.91 -12.27
C VAL A 74 7.24 -8.81 -10.79
N LEU A 75 7.24 -9.96 -10.08
CA LEU A 75 7.62 -10.00 -8.67
C LEU A 75 9.10 -9.67 -8.42
N THR A 76 9.97 -9.81 -9.44
CA THR A 76 11.38 -9.39 -9.34
C THR A 76 11.52 -7.89 -9.09
N ALA A 77 10.55 -7.07 -9.50
CA ALA A 77 10.53 -5.65 -9.18
C ALA A 77 10.40 -5.36 -7.67
N VAL A 78 9.75 -6.24 -6.91
CA VAL A 78 9.49 -6.03 -5.47
C VAL A 78 10.77 -5.86 -4.65
N PRO A 79 11.75 -6.81 -4.67
CA PRO A 79 13.01 -6.62 -3.93
C PRO A 79 13.78 -5.38 -4.38
N LEU A 80 13.74 -5.04 -5.66
CA LEU A 80 14.46 -3.89 -6.19
C LEU A 80 13.86 -2.56 -5.73
N PHE A 81 12.52 -2.44 -5.72
CA PHE A 81 11.84 -1.26 -5.16
C PHE A 81 12.02 -1.17 -3.64
N LEU A 82 11.94 -2.28 -2.91
CA LEU A 82 12.23 -2.31 -1.48
C LEU A 82 13.64 -1.82 -1.17
N PHE A 83 14.63 -2.32 -1.92
CA PHE A 83 16.02 -1.92 -1.75
C PHE A 83 16.23 -0.43 -2.06
N MET A 84 15.66 0.06 -3.17
CA MET A 84 15.64 1.48 -3.50
C MET A 84 15.08 2.30 -2.35
N GLY A 85 13.91 1.90 -1.82
CA GLY A 85 13.22 2.58 -0.72
C GLY A 85 14.07 2.65 0.55
N TYR A 86 14.64 1.53 1.00
CA TYR A 86 15.48 1.49 2.20
C TYR A 86 16.77 2.31 2.04
N LEU A 87 17.35 2.38 0.85
CA LEU A 87 18.52 3.23 0.60
C LEU A 87 18.16 4.72 0.62
N VAL A 88 17.06 5.11 -0.03
CA VAL A 88 16.58 6.51 -0.04
C VAL A 88 16.22 6.97 1.37
N GLU A 89 15.61 6.11 2.18
CA GLU A 89 15.30 6.38 3.60
C GLU A 89 16.58 6.76 4.36
N ARG A 90 17.66 6.00 4.17
CA ARG A 90 18.93 6.17 4.90
C ARG A 90 19.82 7.26 4.32
N ALA A 91 19.52 7.72 3.11
CA ALA A 91 20.28 8.79 2.45
C ALA A 91 20.10 10.17 3.10
N GLY A 92 19.19 10.33 4.08
CA GLY A 92 18.96 11.60 4.77
C GLY A 92 18.37 12.71 3.88
N ILE A 93 17.96 12.37 2.66
CA ILE A 93 17.40 13.31 1.67
C ILE A 93 16.09 13.89 2.19
N VAL A 94 15.29 13.06 2.86
CA VAL A 94 13.95 13.41 3.36
C VAL A 94 13.99 14.59 4.33
N SER A 95 14.98 14.63 5.22
CA SER A 95 15.14 15.73 6.18
C SER A 95 15.36 17.06 5.44
N LYS A 96 16.27 17.06 4.47
CA LYS A 96 16.54 18.24 3.64
C LYS A 96 15.32 18.67 2.83
N LEU A 97 14.63 17.69 2.25
CA LEU A 97 13.40 17.94 1.48
C LEU A 97 12.32 18.57 2.34
N PHE A 98 12.04 18.02 3.53
CA PHE A 98 11.05 18.57 4.46
C PHE A 98 11.37 20.02 4.82
N PHE A 99 12.62 20.32 5.20
CA PHE A 99 13.02 21.68 5.54
C PHE A 99 12.96 22.64 4.35
N ALA A 100 13.36 22.20 3.16
CA ALA A 100 13.29 23.00 1.94
C ALA A 100 11.85 23.34 1.55
N ILE A 101 10.95 22.34 1.56
CA ILE A 101 9.52 22.55 1.25
C ILE A 101 8.86 23.41 2.32
N ARG A 102 9.19 23.24 3.60
CA ARG A 102 8.72 24.09 4.69
C ARG A 102 9.07 25.56 4.43
N LEU A 103 10.31 25.83 4.01
CA LEU A 103 10.73 27.19 3.67
C LEU A 103 10.00 27.73 2.43
N ALA A 104 9.81 26.90 1.41
CA ALA A 104 9.05 27.28 0.21
C ALA A 104 7.58 27.60 0.52
N ALA A 105 6.97 26.80 1.40
CA ALA A 105 5.57 26.94 1.79
C ALA A 105 5.31 27.97 2.91
N HIS A 106 6.33 28.74 3.36
CA HIS A 106 6.23 29.62 4.53
C HIS A 106 5.07 30.61 4.52
N ARG A 107 4.56 30.99 3.35
CA ARG A 107 3.42 31.89 3.18
C ARG A 107 2.07 31.22 3.38
N LEU A 108 2.02 29.89 3.21
CA LEU A 108 0.76 29.14 3.33
C LEU A 108 0.39 28.94 4.81
N PRO A 109 -0.92 28.96 5.12
CA PRO A 109 -1.39 28.43 6.40
C PRO A 109 -0.93 26.97 6.55
N ALA A 110 -0.62 26.54 7.78
CA ALA A 110 -0.10 25.20 8.08
C ALA A 110 1.13 24.80 7.25
N SER A 111 2.07 25.73 7.00
CA SER A 111 3.24 25.50 6.14
C SER A 111 4.02 24.21 6.46
N MET A 112 4.16 23.84 7.75
CA MET A 112 4.83 22.60 8.14
C MET A 112 3.98 21.36 7.82
N ALA A 113 2.66 21.44 7.95
CA ALA A 113 1.77 20.33 7.59
C ALA A 113 1.77 20.12 6.06
N VAL A 114 1.72 21.19 5.29
CA VAL A 114 1.85 21.14 3.81
C VAL A 114 3.20 20.54 3.43
N ALA A 115 4.29 20.99 4.05
CA ALA A 115 5.62 20.45 3.82
C ALA A 115 5.70 18.95 4.18
N ALA A 116 5.10 18.55 5.30
CA ALA A 116 5.05 17.15 5.70
C ALA A 116 4.27 16.30 4.68
N LEU A 117 3.10 16.75 4.23
CA LEU A 117 2.28 16.02 3.24
C LEU A 117 3.01 15.90 1.90
N ILE A 118 3.59 16.97 1.37
CA ILE A 118 4.35 16.91 0.11
C ILE A 118 5.58 16.01 0.25
N THR A 119 6.31 16.14 1.37
CA THR A 119 7.47 15.28 1.64
C THR A 119 7.06 13.83 1.75
N CYS A 120 5.98 13.53 2.48
CA CYS A 120 5.41 12.18 2.57
C CYS A 120 5.04 11.66 1.18
N THR A 121 4.34 12.45 0.37
CA THR A 121 3.93 12.06 -0.98
C THR A 121 5.15 11.65 -1.83
N LEU A 122 6.17 12.48 -1.90
CA LEU A 122 7.38 12.21 -2.70
C LEU A 122 8.21 11.06 -2.13
N PHE A 123 8.38 11.03 -0.81
CA PHE A 123 9.17 9.99 -0.17
C PHE A 123 8.46 8.63 -0.18
N SER A 124 7.16 8.62 0.03
CA SER A 124 6.34 7.41 -0.06
C SER A 124 6.38 6.80 -1.45
N THR A 125 6.33 7.65 -2.49
CA THR A 125 6.49 7.23 -3.90
C THR A 125 7.83 6.52 -4.13
N ALA A 126 8.91 7.03 -3.53
CA ALA A 126 10.23 6.41 -3.66
C ALA A 126 10.42 5.14 -2.83
N THR A 127 9.69 4.97 -1.73
CA THR A 127 9.92 3.86 -0.79
C THR A 127 8.84 2.78 -0.83
N GLY A 128 7.58 3.16 -1.03
CA GLY A 128 6.43 2.25 -0.95
C GLY A 128 6.19 1.64 0.44
N ILE A 129 6.86 2.14 1.50
CA ILE A 129 6.88 1.56 2.84
C ILE A 129 6.30 2.54 3.85
N ILE A 130 5.05 2.35 4.27
CA ILE A 130 4.33 3.24 5.20
C ILE A 130 5.07 3.40 6.52
N GLY A 131 5.50 2.29 7.12
CA GLY A 131 6.19 2.29 8.42
C GLY A 131 7.43 3.15 8.43
N ALA A 132 8.25 3.10 7.36
CA ALA A 132 9.43 3.93 7.20
C ALA A 132 9.09 5.42 7.14
N VAL A 133 8.09 5.77 6.31
CA VAL A 133 7.65 7.16 6.11
C VAL A 133 7.11 7.76 7.40
N VAL A 134 6.16 7.08 8.06
CA VAL A 134 5.55 7.57 9.32
C VAL A 134 6.59 7.67 10.43
N THR A 135 7.46 6.68 10.56
CA THR A 135 8.54 6.69 11.57
C THR A 135 9.48 7.86 11.35
N LEU A 136 9.96 8.04 10.13
CA LEU A 136 10.91 9.10 9.80
C LEU A 136 10.28 10.49 9.97
N MET A 137 9.06 10.69 9.47
CA MET A 137 8.34 11.96 9.64
C MET A 137 7.91 12.19 11.08
N GLY A 138 7.63 11.12 11.83
CA GLY A 138 7.43 11.18 13.27
C GLY A 138 8.67 11.70 14.01
N LEU A 139 9.87 11.33 13.58
CA LEU A 139 11.12 11.81 14.17
C LEU A 139 11.52 13.22 13.71
N LEU A 140 11.16 13.63 12.49
CA LEU A 140 11.57 14.89 11.89
C LEU A 140 10.50 15.99 11.99
N ALA A 141 9.31 15.72 11.44
CA ALA A 141 8.26 16.73 11.34
C ALA A 141 7.50 16.93 12.65
N TRP A 142 7.24 15.85 13.40
CA TRP A 142 6.52 15.93 14.66
C TRP A 142 7.16 16.90 15.67
N PRO A 143 8.44 16.75 16.05
CA PRO A 143 9.05 17.67 17.02
C PRO A 143 9.09 19.12 16.50
N ALA A 144 9.28 19.31 15.19
CA ALA A 144 9.26 20.63 14.57
C ALA A 144 7.88 21.27 14.64
N MET A 145 6.81 20.53 14.36
CA MET A 145 5.42 21.00 14.42
C MET A 145 5.00 21.32 15.86
N VAL A 146 5.29 20.42 16.82
CA VAL A 146 4.96 20.63 18.24
C VAL A 146 5.72 21.83 18.81
N LYS A 147 7.02 21.97 18.50
CA LYS A 147 7.83 23.14 18.91
C LYS A 147 7.30 24.46 18.33
N ALA A 148 6.70 24.41 17.13
CA ALA A 148 6.07 25.56 16.52
C ALA A 148 4.64 25.85 17.03
N GLY A 149 4.16 25.07 18.02
CA GLY A 149 2.84 25.28 18.62
C GLY A 149 1.67 24.63 17.86
N TYR A 150 1.94 23.69 16.96
CA TYR A 150 0.87 22.94 16.28
C TYR A 150 0.10 22.06 17.27
N ASP A 151 -1.19 21.95 17.04
CA ASP A 151 -2.03 20.99 17.76
C ASP A 151 -1.54 19.55 17.53
N LYS A 152 -1.43 18.76 18.61
CA LYS A 152 -0.88 17.40 18.55
C LYS A 152 -1.76 16.45 17.73
N LYS A 153 -3.08 16.58 17.80
CA LYS A 153 -4.02 15.76 17.04
C LYS A 153 -3.89 16.07 15.56
N PHE A 154 -3.83 17.35 15.21
CA PHE A 154 -3.65 17.76 13.82
C PHE A 154 -2.30 17.29 13.26
N ALA A 155 -1.20 17.48 14.00
CA ALA A 155 0.13 17.06 13.57
C ALA A 155 0.23 15.53 13.39
N SER A 156 -0.38 14.74 14.30
CA SER A 156 -0.39 13.28 14.17
C SER A 156 -1.20 12.80 12.97
N GLY A 157 -2.38 13.39 12.73
CA GLY A 157 -3.19 13.09 11.57
C GLY A 157 -2.47 13.34 10.25
N VAL A 158 -1.81 14.51 10.13
CA VAL A 158 -1.00 14.88 8.95
C VAL A 158 0.10 13.84 8.66
N ILE A 159 0.85 13.43 9.68
CA ILE A 159 1.98 12.49 9.51
C ILE A 159 1.46 11.10 9.16
N CYS A 160 0.47 10.60 9.89
CA CYS A 160 -0.09 9.27 9.67
C CYS A 160 -0.75 9.16 8.28
N ALA A 161 -1.59 10.11 7.92
CA ALA A 161 -2.28 10.12 6.62
C ALA A 161 -1.30 10.32 5.45
N GLY A 162 -0.36 11.27 5.60
CA GLY A 162 0.67 11.49 4.59
C GLY A 162 1.52 10.25 4.33
N GLY A 163 1.89 9.52 5.40
CA GLY A 163 2.67 8.29 5.27
C GLY A 163 1.96 7.17 4.52
N CYS A 164 0.64 7.10 4.60
CA CYS A 164 -0.15 6.08 3.91
C CYS A 164 -0.20 6.27 2.37
N LEU A 165 0.05 7.49 1.85
CA LEU A 165 0.02 7.76 0.40
C LEU A 165 0.97 6.85 -0.42
N GLY A 166 2.00 6.30 0.21
CA GLY A 166 3.02 5.50 -0.47
C GLY A 166 2.56 4.19 -1.08
N ILE A 167 1.47 3.63 -0.62
CA ILE A 167 0.92 2.42 -1.23
C ILE A 167 0.06 2.73 -2.46
N LEU A 168 -0.41 3.97 -2.60
CA LEU A 168 -1.28 4.37 -3.70
C LEU A 168 -0.51 5.01 -4.85
N ILE A 169 0.44 5.92 -4.55
CA ILE A 169 1.14 6.71 -5.56
C ILE A 169 2.28 5.91 -6.18
N PRO A 170 2.33 5.74 -7.53
CA PRO A 170 3.38 4.97 -8.20
C PRO A 170 4.77 5.65 -8.12
N PRO A 171 5.86 4.82 -8.14
CA PRO A 171 5.89 3.37 -8.15
C PRO A 171 5.52 2.77 -6.80
N SER A 172 4.59 1.84 -6.78
CA SER A 172 4.03 1.24 -5.56
C SER A 172 4.15 -0.28 -5.57
N ILE A 173 4.68 -0.85 -4.47
CA ILE A 173 4.79 -2.30 -4.30
C ILE A 173 3.41 -2.95 -4.27
N MET A 174 2.42 -2.28 -3.65
CA MET A 174 1.05 -2.76 -3.60
C MET A 174 0.45 -2.95 -4.99
N LEU A 175 0.66 -2.00 -5.90
CA LEU A 175 0.17 -2.09 -7.27
C LEU A 175 0.87 -3.19 -8.07
N ILE A 176 2.15 -3.47 -7.81
CA ILE A 176 2.87 -4.62 -8.39
C ILE A 176 2.26 -5.92 -7.89
N VAL A 177 2.08 -6.06 -6.59
CA VAL A 177 1.43 -7.23 -5.98
C VAL A 177 0.03 -7.43 -6.56
N TYR A 178 -0.76 -6.37 -6.65
CA TYR A 178 -2.09 -6.41 -7.26
C TYR A 178 -2.04 -6.86 -8.72
N SER A 179 -1.09 -6.34 -9.51
CA SER A 179 -0.96 -6.69 -10.93
C SER A 179 -0.73 -8.17 -11.15
N VAL A 180 0.05 -8.80 -10.28
CA VAL A 180 0.34 -10.24 -10.35
C VAL A 180 -0.88 -11.07 -9.96
N ILE A 181 -1.61 -10.65 -8.93
CA ILE A 181 -2.83 -11.34 -8.46
C ILE A 181 -3.94 -11.26 -9.51
N ALA A 182 -4.17 -10.06 -10.03
CA ALA A 182 -5.26 -9.79 -10.97
C ALA A 182 -4.88 -10.06 -12.43
N GLN A 183 -3.62 -10.46 -12.70
CA GLN A 183 -3.07 -10.65 -14.05
C GLN A 183 -3.26 -9.43 -14.95
N LEU A 184 -3.17 -8.23 -14.34
CA LEU A 184 -3.27 -6.95 -15.02
C LEU A 184 -1.88 -6.39 -15.35
N SER A 185 -1.82 -5.52 -16.37
CA SER A 185 -0.59 -4.81 -16.70
C SER A 185 -0.20 -3.86 -15.57
N PRO A 186 1.00 -4.02 -14.96
CA PRO A 186 1.48 -3.08 -13.93
C PRO A 186 1.66 -1.66 -14.49
N LEU A 187 1.99 -1.54 -15.77
CA LEU A 187 2.11 -0.28 -16.48
C LEU A 187 0.78 0.51 -16.47
N ARG A 188 -0.33 -0.16 -16.87
CA ARG A 188 -1.66 0.45 -16.85
C ARG A 188 -2.14 0.75 -15.44
N LEU A 189 -1.81 -0.10 -14.46
CA LEU A 189 -2.13 0.14 -13.05
C LEU A 189 -1.41 1.36 -12.49
N PHE A 190 -0.14 1.54 -12.83
CA PHE A 190 0.61 2.73 -12.44
C PHE A 190 0.00 4.00 -13.05
N ALA A 191 -0.35 3.97 -14.35
CA ALA A 191 -1.03 5.09 -14.98
C ALA A 191 -2.38 5.39 -14.29
N ALA A 192 -3.17 4.37 -13.98
CA ALA A 192 -4.46 4.50 -13.30
C ALA A 192 -4.34 5.12 -11.91
N ALA A 193 -3.23 4.90 -11.20
CA ALA A 193 -3.03 5.33 -9.82
C ALA A 193 -2.54 6.78 -9.67
N ILE A 194 -2.00 7.40 -10.71
CA ILE A 194 -1.43 8.76 -10.63
C ILE A 194 -2.47 9.77 -10.17
N PHE A 195 -3.60 9.87 -10.87
CA PHE A 195 -4.61 10.86 -10.54
C PHE A 195 -5.34 10.58 -9.22
N PRO A 196 -5.77 9.35 -8.89
CA PRO A 196 -6.30 9.04 -7.55
C PRO A 196 -5.33 9.38 -6.42
N GLY A 197 -4.04 9.08 -6.60
CA GLY A 197 -3.01 9.41 -5.61
C GLY A 197 -2.80 10.91 -5.43
N LEU A 198 -2.71 11.66 -6.54
CA LEU A 198 -2.59 13.12 -6.50
C LEU A 198 -3.87 13.79 -5.97
N LEU A 199 -5.05 13.24 -6.30
CA LEU A 199 -6.33 13.71 -5.74
C LEU A 199 -6.32 13.58 -4.21
N LEU A 200 -5.98 12.41 -3.68
CA LEU A 200 -5.95 12.18 -2.24
C LEU A 200 -4.92 13.08 -1.55
N ALA A 201 -3.71 13.20 -2.09
CA ALA A 201 -2.69 14.11 -1.57
C ALA A 201 -3.16 15.57 -1.60
N GLY A 202 -3.79 16.00 -2.70
CA GLY A 202 -4.36 17.33 -2.85
C GLY A 202 -5.48 17.61 -1.84
N LEU A 203 -6.37 16.66 -1.61
CA LEU A 203 -7.44 16.76 -0.60
C LEU A 203 -6.88 16.86 0.82
N TYR A 204 -5.83 16.10 1.16
CA TYR A 204 -5.15 16.21 2.44
C TYR A 204 -4.51 17.59 2.64
N ILE A 205 -3.86 18.12 1.61
CA ILE A 205 -3.27 19.47 1.64
C ILE A 205 -4.37 20.53 1.76
N ALA A 206 -5.44 20.41 0.98
CA ALA A 206 -6.58 21.33 1.01
C ALA A 206 -7.24 21.35 2.40
N TYR A 207 -7.43 20.18 3.02
CA TYR A 207 -7.92 20.09 4.39
C TYR A 207 -6.96 20.75 5.39
N ALA A 208 -5.65 20.48 5.29
CA ALA A 208 -4.68 21.05 6.21
C ALA A 208 -4.63 22.57 6.12
N VAL A 209 -4.63 23.13 4.92
CA VAL A 209 -4.67 24.58 4.68
C VAL A 209 -6.00 25.19 5.12
N GLY A 210 -7.13 24.59 4.73
CA GLY A 210 -8.46 25.06 5.08
C GLY A 210 -8.71 25.05 6.59
N ARG A 211 -8.27 23.97 7.27
CA ARG A 211 -8.39 23.87 8.72
C ARG A 211 -7.58 24.94 9.45
N ALA A 212 -6.34 25.19 9.01
CA ALA A 212 -5.50 26.22 9.57
C ALA A 212 -5.97 27.65 9.22
N TRP A 213 -6.64 27.82 8.09
CA TRP A 213 -7.25 29.10 7.72
C TRP A 213 -8.45 29.42 8.61
N LEU A 214 -9.30 28.43 8.88
CA LEU A 214 -10.47 28.56 9.77
C LEU A 214 -10.10 28.68 11.24
N GLN A 215 -9.04 27.97 11.67
CA GLN A 215 -8.55 27.94 13.05
C GLN A 215 -7.02 28.13 13.10
N PRO A 216 -6.53 29.39 13.00
CA PRO A 216 -5.07 29.67 12.97
C PRO A 216 -4.29 29.19 14.19
N SER A 217 -4.96 28.98 15.33
CA SER A 217 -4.36 28.47 16.55
C SER A 217 -3.87 27.03 16.46
N ILE A 218 -4.43 26.23 15.53
CA ILE A 218 -4.06 24.81 15.35
C ILE A 218 -2.70 24.68 14.65
N ALA A 219 -2.35 25.62 13.78
CA ALA A 219 -1.13 25.60 12.98
C ALA A 219 -0.55 27.02 12.82
N PRO A 220 0.14 27.53 13.83
CA PRO A 220 0.70 28.88 13.79
C PRO A 220 1.67 29.06 12.63
N LYS A 221 1.70 30.28 12.07
CA LYS A 221 2.64 30.64 11.01
C LYS A 221 4.08 30.75 11.56
N PRO A 222 5.10 30.43 10.74
CA PRO A 222 6.49 30.65 11.14
C PRO A 222 6.76 32.14 11.38
N ARG A 223 7.72 32.44 12.26
CA ARG A 223 8.15 33.83 12.53
C ARG A 223 8.90 34.37 11.32
N ALA A 224 8.71 35.65 11.02
CA ALA A 224 9.35 36.30 9.87
C ALA A 224 10.89 36.30 9.96
N GLU A 225 11.43 36.27 11.16
CA GLU A 225 12.87 36.24 11.44
C GLU A 225 13.55 34.90 11.05
N ASP A 226 12.78 33.83 10.94
CA ASP A 226 13.27 32.48 10.60
C ASP A 226 13.28 32.22 9.08
N ILE A 227 12.98 33.22 8.24
CA ILE A 227 12.82 33.03 6.78
C ILE A 227 14.08 33.55 6.06
N PRO A 228 14.88 32.65 5.45
CA PRO A 228 16.04 33.05 4.67
C PRO A 228 15.66 33.77 3.36
N PRO A 229 16.64 34.41 2.67
CA PRO A 229 16.44 35.04 1.38
C PRO A 229 15.90 34.08 0.32
N ARG A 230 15.08 34.56 -0.61
CA ARG A 230 14.44 33.73 -1.65
C ARG A 230 15.41 32.89 -2.49
N ALA A 231 16.60 33.45 -2.77
CA ALA A 231 17.62 32.73 -3.55
C ALA A 231 18.12 31.49 -2.81
N GLU A 232 18.26 31.57 -1.48
CA GLU A 232 18.69 30.47 -0.63
C GLU A 232 17.58 29.40 -0.54
N ILE A 233 16.32 29.82 -0.37
CA ILE A 233 15.17 28.89 -0.42
C ILE A 233 15.15 28.14 -1.75
N LEU A 234 15.29 28.83 -2.87
CA LEU A 234 15.27 28.20 -4.20
C LEU A 234 16.41 27.20 -4.35
N LYS A 235 17.62 27.57 -3.91
CA LYS A 235 18.79 26.67 -3.92
C LYS A 235 18.54 25.43 -3.07
N GLU A 236 18.02 25.55 -1.86
CA GLU A 236 17.72 24.42 -0.97
C GLU A 236 16.64 23.51 -1.57
N VAL A 237 15.58 24.07 -2.16
CA VAL A 237 14.55 23.31 -2.87
C VAL A 237 15.15 22.56 -4.04
N LEU A 238 15.92 23.22 -4.91
CA LEU A 238 16.52 22.56 -6.08
C LEU A 238 17.45 21.42 -5.67
N VAL A 239 18.31 21.63 -4.69
CA VAL A 239 19.27 20.62 -4.24
C VAL A 239 18.58 19.43 -3.56
N SER A 240 17.45 19.66 -2.85
CA SER A 240 16.77 18.59 -2.10
C SER A 240 15.66 17.89 -2.90
N PHE A 241 14.95 18.64 -3.76
CA PHE A 241 13.80 18.13 -4.52
C PHE A 241 14.22 17.47 -5.82
N VAL A 242 15.10 18.13 -6.61
CA VAL A 242 15.43 17.68 -7.97
C VAL A 242 16.02 16.27 -8.01
N PRO A 243 16.94 15.88 -7.13
CA PRO A 243 17.52 14.54 -7.17
C PRO A 243 16.51 13.43 -6.88
N LEU A 244 15.64 13.61 -5.87
CA LEU A 244 14.60 12.64 -5.53
C LEU A 244 13.52 12.59 -6.62
N PHE A 245 13.07 13.74 -7.09
CA PHE A 245 12.11 13.83 -8.18
C PHE A 245 12.66 13.24 -9.47
N GLY A 246 13.94 13.47 -9.77
CA GLY A 246 14.65 12.87 -10.90
C GLY A 246 14.71 11.34 -10.81
N LEU A 247 14.92 10.79 -9.60
CA LEU A 247 14.87 9.35 -9.38
C LEU A 247 13.48 8.79 -9.64
N ILE A 248 12.44 9.46 -9.12
CA ILE A 248 11.04 9.06 -9.34
C ILE A 248 10.70 9.13 -10.84
N MET A 249 11.11 10.20 -11.53
CA MET A 249 10.87 10.37 -12.96
C MET A 249 11.67 9.37 -13.80
N LEU A 250 12.88 9.01 -13.39
CA LEU A 250 13.64 7.94 -14.04
C LEU A 250 12.86 6.63 -14.00
N VAL A 251 12.34 6.25 -12.84
CA VAL A 251 11.62 4.99 -12.65
C VAL A 251 10.23 5.05 -13.30
N LEU A 252 9.39 5.96 -12.86
CA LEU A 252 8.01 6.04 -13.33
C LEU A 252 7.91 6.46 -14.79
N GLY A 253 8.75 7.43 -15.20
CA GLY A 253 8.78 7.93 -16.58
C GLY A 253 9.20 6.86 -17.59
N THR A 254 10.21 6.06 -17.27
CA THR A 254 10.66 4.96 -18.18
C THR A 254 9.61 3.84 -18.27
N ILE A 255 8.91 3.56 -17.18
CA ILE A 255 7.78 2.60 -17.18
C ILE A 255 6.64 3.15 -18.05
N LEU A 256 6.16 4.37 -17.79
CA LEU A 256 5.04 4.96 -18.52
C LEU A 256 5.31 5.20 -20.00
N ALA A 257 6.55 5.49 -20.35
CA ALA A 257 6.98 5.60 -21.75
C ALA A 257 7.15 4.24 -22.45
N GLY A 258 6.97 3.12 -21.74
CA GLY A 258 7.15 1.77 -22.29
C GLY A 258 8.60 1.41 -22.63
N ILE A 259 9.57 2.19 -22.12
CA ILE A 259 11.02 1.99 -22.37
C ILE A 259 11.57 0.84 -21.53
N ALA A 260 11.09 0.70 -20.29
CA ALA A 260 11.56 -0.29 -19.34
C ALA A 260 10.38 -1.05 -18.70
N THR A 261 10.59 -2.32 -18.44
CA THR A 261 9.70 -3.12 -17.58
C THR A 261 9.76 -2.63 -16.13
N PRO A 262 8.77 -2.93 -15.29
CA PRO A 262 8.83 -2.57 -13.86
C PRO A 262 10.10 -3.06 -13.15
N ALA A 263 10.62 -4.25 -13.50
CA ALA A 263 11.82 -4.82 -12.92
C ALA A 263 13.09 -4.06 -13.36
N GLU A 264 13.20 -3.73 -14.65
CA GLU A 264 14.33 -2.95 -15.18
C GLU A 264 14.34 -1.53 -14.61
N ALA A 265 13.18 -0.87 -14.56
CA ALA A 265 13.04 0.45 -13.96
C ALA A 265 13.37 0.43 -12.46
N ALA A 266 12.93 -0.61 -11.72
CA ALA A 266 13.28 -0.78 -10.32
C ALA A 266 14.79 -1.00 -10.12
N ALA A 267 15.46 -1.74 -11.02
CA ALA A 267 16.92 -1.90 -11.00
C ALA A 267 17.64 -0.57 -11.24
N ALA A 268 17.19 0.20 -12.25
CA ALA A 268 17.71 1.55 -12.50
C ALA A 268 17.48 2.49 -11.30
N GLY A 269 16.31 2.40 -10.66
CA GLY A 269 15.96 3.12 -9.43
C GLY A 269 16.86 2.74 -8.25
N ALA A 270 17.10 1.44 -8.04
CA ALA A 270 18.00 0.93 -7.01
C ALA A 270 19.43 1.42 -7.20
N PHE A 271 19.92 1.38 -8.42
CA PHE A 271 21.23 1.93 -8.78
C PHE A 271 21.29 3.44 -8.58
N GLY A 272 20.24 4.18 -9.00
CA GLY A 272 20.12 5.61 -8.78
C GLY A 272 20.11 5.98 -7.29
N ALA A 273 19.46 5.17 -6.44
CA ALA A 273 19.46 5.35 -4.98
C ALA A 273 20.86 5.16 -4.37
N ILE A 274 21.67 4.21 -4.89
CA ILE A 274 23.08 4.04 -4.49
C ILE A 274 23.87 5.30 -4.87
N LEU A 275 23.73 5.79 -6.11
CA LEU A 275 24.42 7.00 -6.58
C LEU A 275 24.01 8.22 -5.74
N LEU A 276 22.72 8.40 -5.44
CA LEU A 276 22.25 9.49 -4.59
C LEU A 276 22.85 9.40 -3.19
N SER A 277 22.83 8.23 -2.56
CA SER A 277 23.41 8.01 -1.23
C SER A 277 24.91 8.31 -1.21
N TRP A 278 25.60 7.99 -2.30
CA TRP A 278 27.03 8.31 -2.47
C TRP A 278 27.26 9.82 -2.65
N PHE A 279 26.48 10.48 -3.48
CA PHE A 279 26.54 11.93 -3.70
C PHE A 279 26.30 12.72 -2.41
N TYR A 280 25.31 12.30 -1.60
CA TYR A 280 25.01 12.91 -0.31
C TYR A 280 26.00 12.50 0.79
N LYS A 281 27.01 11.67 0.49
CA LYS A 281 28.02 11.15 1.43
C LYS A 281 27.41 10.43 2.64
N THR A 282 26.25 9.80 2.43
CA THR A 282 25.51 9.06 3.47
C THR A 282 25.63 7.55 3.30
N LEU A 283 26.20 7.09 2.18
CA LEU A 283 26.42 5.67 1.90
C LEU A 283 27.48 5.09 2.85
N LYS A 284 27.01 4.50 3.94
CA LYS A 284 27.85 3.76 4.88
C LYS A 284 27.64 2.27 4.66
N TRP A 285 28.70 1.47 4.81
CA TRP A 285 28.64 0.01 4.67
C TRP A 285 27.56 -0.62 5.54
N GLN A 286 27.43 -0.15 6.78
CA GLN A 286 26.41 -0.63 7.71
C GLN A 286 24.98 -0.35 7.19
N SER A 287 24.71 0.87 6.71
CA SER A 287 23.40 1.25 6.13
C SER A 287 23.06 0.42 4.89
N PHE A 288 24.06 0.19 4.02
CA PHE A 288 23.90 -0.65 2.86
C PHE A 288 23.56 -2.09 3.24
N LYS A 289 24.33 -2.71 4.14
CA LYS A 289 24.12 -4.06 4.66
C LYS A 289 22.72 -4.22 5.27
N GLU A 290 22.30 -3.28 6.10
CA GLU A 290 20.97 -3.30 6.73
C GLU A 290 19.84 -3.16 5.69
N SER A 291 20.01 -2.32 4.65
CA SER A 291 19.06 -2.22 3.54
C SER A 291 18.90 -3.54 2.80
N VAL A 292 20.01 -4.25 2.52
CA VAL A 292 19.99 -5.58 1.91
C VAL A 292 19.25 -6.60 2.79
N PHE A 293 19.53 -6.64 4.09
CA PHE A 293 18.87 -7.57 5.02
C PHE A 293 17.37 -7.29 5.15
N LEU A 294 16.97 -6.02 5.25
CA LEU A 294 15.56 -5.65 5.31
C LEU A 294 14.85 -6.01 4.00
N THR A 295 15.48 -5.75 2.87
CA THR A 295 14.94 -6.17 1.56
C THR A 295 14.73 -7.67 1.50
N ALA A 296 15.74 -8.46 1.85
CA ALA A 296 15.65 -9.92 1.84
C ALA A 296 14.54 -10.42 2.75
N LYS A 297 14.44 -9.88 3.97
CA LYS A 297 13.40 -10.25 4.94
C LYS A 297 11.98 -9.95 4.43
N THR A 298 11.76 -8.74 3.92
CA THR A 298 10.43 -8.32 3.44
C THR A 298 10.06 -9.07 2.15
N THR A 299 11.01 -9.25 1.24
CA THR A 299 10.79 -10.04 0.02
C THR A 299 10.42 -11.50 0.35
N ALA A 300 11.18 -12.14 1.24
CA ALA A 300 10.87 -13.50 1.66
C ALA A 300 9.45 -13.60 2.25
N MET A 301 9.05 -12.65 3.09
CA MET A 301 7.69 -12.62 3.65
C MET A 301 6.64 -12.56 2.53
N ILE A 302 6.80 -11.66 1.57
CA ILE A 302 5.86 -11.50 0.45
C ILE A 302 5.81 -12.78 -0.40
N MET A 303 6.95 -13.39 -0.72
CA MET A 303 7.01 -14.63 -1.50
C MET A 303 6.30 -15.80 -0.79
N TRP A 304 6.51 -15.96 0.52
CA TRP A 304 5.79 -16.96 1.32
C TRP A 304 4.28 -16.72 1.36
N LEU A 305 3.85 -15.46 1.44
CA LEU A 305 2.44 -15.11 1.35
C LEU A 305 1.85 -15.51 0.00
N PHE A 306 2.53 -15.25 -1.12
CA PHE A 306 2.07 -15.67 -2.44
C PHE A 306 1.96 -17.20 -2.58
N ILE A 307 2.98 -17.94 -2.13
CA ILE A 307 2.97 -19.41 -2.19
C ILE A 307 1.78 -19.97 -1.39
N GLY A 308 1.60 -19.47 -0.15
CA GLY A 308 0.51 -19.90 0.71
C GLY A 308 -0.86 -19.57 0.12
N SER A 309 -1.02 -18.34 -0.36
CA SER A 309 -2.28 -17.85 -0.90
C SER A 309 -2.68 -18.54 -2.20
N TRP A 310 -1.76 -18.71 -3.15
CA TRP A 310 -2.10 -19.41 -4.39
C TRP A 310 -2.48 -20.86 -4.14
N THR A 311 -1.83 -21.51 -3.18
CA THR A 311 -2.20 -22.88 -2.77
C THR A 311 -3.59 -22.87 -2.12
N PHE A 312 -3.84 -21.94 -1.19
CA PHE A 312 -5.14 -21.76 -0.53
C PHE A 312 -6.24 -21.48 -1.56
N SER A 313 -6.02 -20.48 -2.43
CA SER A 313 -7.00 -20.06 -3.45
C SER A 313 -7.33 -21.17 -4.46
N SER A 314 -6.32 -21.96 -4.87
CA SER A 314 -6.52 -23.10 -5.78
C SER A 314 -7.42 -24.16 -5.15
N VAL A 315 -7.20 -24.47 -3.88
CA VAL A 315 -8.02 -25.47 -3.15
C VAL A 315 -9.41 -24.92 -2.85
N PHE A 316 -9.50 -23.66 -2.45
CA PHE A 316 -10.77 -22.97 -2.21
C PHE A 316 -11.66 -22.93 -3.48
N SER A 317 -11.05 -22.63 -4.63
CA SER A 317 -11.72 -22.67 -5.92
C SER A 317 -12.17 -24.09 -6.28
N TYR A 318 -11.29 -25.09 -6.12
CA TYR A 318 -11.62 -26.49 -6.39
C TYR A 318 -12.80 -27.02 -5.56
N LEU A 319 -12.90 -26.55 -4.32
CA LEU A 319 -14.02 -26.88 -3.42
C LEU A 319 -15.32 -26.08 -3.74
N GLY A 320 -15.33 -25.26 -4.80
CA GLY A 320 -16.52 -24.49 -5.19
C GLY A 320 -16.70 -23.19 -4.39
N GLY A 321 -15.65 -22.70 -3.72
CA GLY A 321 -15.74 -21.48 -2.92
C GLY A 321 -16.10 -20.23 -3.75
N HIS A 322 -15.60 -20.11 -4.98
CA HIS A 322 -15.96 -19.00 -5.88
C HIS A 322 -17.44 -19.03 -6.28
N GLU A 323 -17.98 -20.22 -6.57
CA GLU A 323 -19.37 -20.40 -6.96
C GLU A 323 -20.34 -19.96 -5.86
N ILE A 324 -19.98 -20.14 -4.59
CA ILE A 324 -20.81 -19.68 -3.47
C ILE A 324 -20.90 -18.15 -3.47
N PHE A 325 -19.77 -17.47 -3.64
CA PHE A 325 -19.76 -15.99 -3.67
C PHE A 325 -20.51 -15.48 -4.90
N GLU A 326 -20.32 -16.09 -6.07
CA GLU A 326 -21.04 -15.74 -7.28
C GLU A 326 -22.55 -15.93 -7.09
N HIS A 327 -22.98 -17.09 -6.59
CA HIS A 327 -24.38 -17.36 -6.32
C HIS A 327 -24.97 -16.40 -5.26
N PHE A 328 -24.20 -16.08 -4.21
CA PHE A 328 -24.62 -15.12 -3.20
C PHE A 328 -24.88 -13.74 -3.84
N PHE A 329 -23.91 -13.19 -4.57
CA PHE A 329 -24.06 -11.87 -5.18
C PHE A 329 -25.11 -11.82 -6.29
N THR A 330 -25.26 -12.87 -7.09
CA THR A 330 -26.28 -12.95 -8.15
C THR A 330 -27.69 -13.18 -7.59
N SER A 331 -27.83 -13.95 -6.51
CA SER A 331 -29.14 -14.22 -5.87
C SER A 331 -29.78 -12.99 -5.23
N ILE A 332 -28.99 -12.02 -4.81
CA ILE A 332 -29.47 -10.77 -4.17
C ILE A 332 -29.99 -9.77 -5.22
N ASN A 333 -29.80 -10.06 -6.53
CA ASN A 333 -30.23 -9.21 -7.64
C ASN A 333 -29.77 -7.75 -7.53
N ILE A 334 -28.47 -7.56 -7.19
CA ILE A 334 -27.83 -6.25 -7.04
C ILE A 334 -27.31 -5.73 -8.37
N ASN A 335 -27.27 -4.42 -8.50
CA ASN A 335 -26.65 -3.76 -9.65
C ASN A 335 -25.16 -3.54 -9.45
N THR A 336 -24.43 -3.13 -10.50
CA THR A 336 -22.98 -2.84 -10.49
C THR A 336 -22.56 -1.92 -9.35
N TRP A 337 -23.32 -0.86 -9.10
CA TRP A 337 -23.00 0.11 -8.02
C TRP A 337 -23.13 -0.49 -6.64
N GLN A 338 -24.17 -1.27 -6.40
CA GLN A 338 -24.37 -1.97 -5.13
C GLN A 338 -23.28 -3.01 -4.90
N PHE A 339 -22.90 -3.77 -5.94
CA PHE A 339 -21.78 -4.70 -5.87
C PHE A 339 -20.49 -3.99 -5.47
N LEU A 340 -20.15 -2.88 -6.13
CA LEU A 340 -18.97 -2.10 -5.80
C LEU A 340 -19.01 -1.58 -4.35
N ILE A 341 -20.12 -1.05 -3.88
CA ILE A 341 -20.26 -0.54 -2.51
C ILE A 341 -20.09 -1.67 -1.48
N ILE A 342 -20.76 -2.81 -1.71
CA ILE A 342 -20.70 -3.96 -0.80
C ILE A 342 -19.26 -4.49 -0.72
N THR A 343 -18.59 -4.68 -1.86
CA THR A 343 -17.21 -5.14 -1.88
C THR A 343 -16.26 -4.18 -1.16
N GLN A 344 -16.47 -2.86 -1.31
CA GLN A 344 -15.67 -1.87 -0.59
C GLN A 344 -15.95 -1.88 0.93
N ILE A 345 -17.18 -2.11 1.36
CA ILE A 345 -17.51 -2.27 2.79
C ILE A 345 -16.84 -3.54 3.34
N ILE A 346 -16.86 -4.64 2.61
CA ILE A 346 -16.18 -5.88 3.01
C ILE A 346 -14.68 -5.63 3.18
N ILE A 347 -14.02 -5.00 2.19
CA ILE A 347 -12.58 -4.69 2.24
C ILE A 347 -12.26 -3.75 3.42
N PHE A 348 -13.11 -2.75 3.67
CA PHE A 348 -12.95 -1.83 4.80
C PHE A 348 -13.00 -2.59 6.15
N LEU A 349 -13.96 -3.50 6.32
CA LEU A 349 -14.10 -4.30 7.53
C LEU A 349 -12.93 -5.30 7.69
N LEU A 350 -12.48 -5.90 6.59
CA LEU A 350 -11.30 -6.78 6.59
C LEU A 350 -10.02 -6.03 6.95
N GLY A 351 -9.92 -4.74 6.68
CA GLY A 351 -8.81 -3.88 7.08
C GLY A 351 -8.66 -3.70 8.60
N TRP A 352 -9.62 -4.14 9.40
CA TRP A 352 -9.50 -4.12 10.86
C TRP A 352 -8.58 -5.22 11.42
N PRO A 353 -8.71 -6.49 11.00
CA PRO A 353 -7.83 -7.57 11.45
C PRO A 353 -6.65 -7.88 10.52
N LEU A 354 -6.68 -7.42 9.27
CA LEU A 354 -5.72 -7.82 8.24
C LEU A 354 -4.92 -6.63 7.70
N GLU A 355 -3.67 -6.88 7.32
CA GLU A 355 -2.89 -5.91 6.55
C GLU A 355 -3.30 -5.91 5.07
N TRP A 356 -2.82 -4.92 4.32
CA TRP A 356 -3.13 -4.77 2.89
C TRP A 356 -2.69 -5.97 2.04
N THR A 357 -1.58 -6.61 2.39
CA THR A 357 -1.04 -7.77 1.67
C THR A 357 -2.00 -8.95 1.72
N GLU A 358 -2.52 -9.26 2.90
CA GLU A 358 -3.45 -10.37 3.10
C GLU A 358 -4.78 -10.10 2.41
N ILE A 359 -5.28 -8.86 2.51
CA ILE A 359 -6.52 -8.47 1.84
C ILE A 359 -6.39 -8.66 0.33
N LEU A 360 -5.29 -8.18 -0.26
CA LEU A 360 -5.06 -8.33 -1.69
C LEU A 360 -4.95 -9.80 -2.11
N ILE A 361 -4.10 -10.54 -1.42
CA ILE A 361 -3.71 -11.88 -1.85
C ILE A 361 -4.86 -12.90 -1.67
N ILE A 362 -5.75 -12.68 -0.69
CA ILE A 362 -6.82 -13.63 -0.35
C ILE A 362 -8.14 -13.22 -0.99
N PHE A 363 -8.53 -11.95 -0.83
CA PHE A 363 -9.88 -11.52 -1.19
C PHE A 363 -10.01 -11.00 -2.63
N VAL A 364 -8.94 -10.39 -3.18
CA VAL A 364 -9.00 -9.95 -4.58
C VAL A 364 -9.28 -11.10 -5.54
N PRO A 365 -8.62 -12.28 -5.46
CA PRO A 365 -8.95 -13.41 -6.33
C PRO A 365 -10.42 -13.86 -6.25
N ILE A 366 -11.07 -13.66 -5.09
CA ILE A 366 -12.48 -14.02 -4.91
C ILE A 366 -13.39 -13.04 -5.67
N PHE A 367 -13.01 -11.76 -5.72
CA PHE A 367 -13.81 -10.73 -6.40
C PHE A 367 -13.56 -10.64 -7.91
N LEU A 368 -12.37 -11.06 -8.38
CA LEU A 368 -11.99 -10.92 -9.81
C LEU A 368 -12.99 -11.56 -10.79
N PRO A 369 -13.48 -12.80 -10.57
CA PRO A 369 -14.48 -13.40 -11.48
C PRO A 369 -15.79 -12.63 -11.51
N LEU A 370 -16.17 -12.01 -10.38
CA LEU A 370 -17.41 -11.24 -10.28
C LEU A 370 -17.36 -9.92 -11.06
N LEU A 371 -16.16 -9.39 -11.36
CA LEU A 371 -16.04 -8.17 -12.16
C LEU A 371 -16.64 -8.31 -13.55
N GLU A 372 -16.50 -9.47 -14.18
CA GLU A 372 -17.10 -9.76 -15.48
C GLU A 372 -18.64 -9.88 -15.37
N VAL A 373 -19.14 -10.52 -14.31
CA VAL A 373 -20.58 -10.68 -14.06
C VAL A 373 -21.28 -9.33 -13.89
N PHE A 374 -20.60 -8.38 -13.22
CA PHE A 374 -21.15 -7.06 -12.92
C PHE A 374 -20.67 -5.94 -13.85
N ASP A 375 -20.01 -6.28 -14.98
CA ASP A 375 -19.48 -5.34 -15.98
C ASP A 375 -18.64 -4.22 -15.35
N VAL A 376 -17.70 -4.60 -14.47
CA VAL A 376 -16.79 -3.68 -13.76
C VAL A 376 -15.42 -3.68 -14.42
N ASN A 377 -14.93 -2.49 -14.77
CA ASN A 377 -13.56 -2.35 -15.27
C ASN A 377 -12.55 -2.75 -14.17
N PRO A 378 -11.65 -3.73 -14.41
CA PRO A 378 -10.74 -4.25 -13.40
C PRO A 378 -9.71 -3.20 -12.91
N TYR A 379 -9.30 -2.24 -13.74
CA TYR A 379 -8.42 -1.14 -13.32
C TYR A 379 -9.14 -0.15 -12.40
N PHE A 380 -10.41 0.13 -12.67
CA PHE A 380 -11.23 0.96 -11.79
C PHE A 380 -11.41 0.30 -10.42
N PHE A 381 -11.73 -0.98 -10.40
CA PHE A 381 -11.85 -1.76 -9.16
C PHE A 381 -10.54 -1.78 -8.37
N ALA A 382 -9.40 -1.98 -9.06
CA ALA A 382 -8.08 -1.92 -8.44
C ALA A 382 -7.82 -0.58 -7.74
N MET A 383 -8.21 0.54 -8.36
CA MET A 383 -8.02 1.87 -7.77
C MET A 383 -8.95 2.13 -6.58
N LEU A 384 -10.17 1.61 -6.61
CA LEU A 384 -11.07 1.64 -5.44
C LEU A 384 -10.49 0.85 -4.27
N ILE A 385 -9.96 -0.35 -4.53
CA ILE A 385 -9.26 -1.14 -3.50
C ILE A 385 -8.05 -0.37 -2.97
N ALA A 386 -7.22 0.19 -3.84
CA ALA A 386 -6.02 0.92 -3.46
C ALA A 386 -6.32 2.13 -2.56
N LEU A 387 -7.41 2.86 -2.82
CA LEU A 387 -7.91 3.92 -1.95
C LEU A 387 -8.45 3.36 -0.64
N ASN A 388 -9.25 2.30 -0.70
CA ASN A 388 -9.85 1.71 0.49
C ASN A 388 -8.79 1.16 1.46
N LEU A 389 -7.74 0.55 0.95
CA LEU A 389 -6.64 0.04 1.77
C LEU A 389 -5.91 1.14 2.57
N GLN A 390 -6.03 2.41 2.18
CA GLN A 390 -5.57 3.53 3.02
C GLN A 390 -6.28 3.52 4.38
N THR A 391 -7.56 3.13 4.39
CA THR A 391 -8.36 3.10 5.62
C THR A 391 -7.85 2.07 6.61
N SER A 392 -7.30 0.92 6.18
CA SER A 392 -6.75 -0.12 7.06
C SER A 392 -5.62 0.41 7.94
N PHE A 393 -4.82 1.35 7.43
CA PHE A 393 -3.74 1.97 8.20
C PHE A 393 -4.20 3.11 9.10
N LEU A 394 -5.39 3.64 8.86
CA LEU A 394 -5.95 4.79 9.56
C LEU A 394 -7.06 4.41 10.56
N THR A 395 -7.61 3.19 10.48
CA THR A 395 -8.79 2.77 11.27
C THR A 395 -8.38 1.91 12.46
N PRO A 396 -8.77 2.28 13.71
CA PRO A 396 -8.66 1.35 14.84
C PRO A 396 -9.47 0.06 14.58
N PRO A 397 -9.04 -1.10 15.09
CA PRO A 397 -7.93 -1.33 16.03
C PRO A 397 -6.54 -1.46 15.40
N MET A 398 -6.43 -1.78 14.10
CA MET A 398 -5.11 -1.98 13.49
C MET A 398 -4.33 -0.68 13.33
N ALA A 399 -4.89 0.34 12.69
CA ALA A 399 -4.31 1.69 12.53
C ALA A 399 -2.77 1.75 12.58
N MET A 400 -2.08 0.92 11.80
CA MET A 400 -0.63 0.71 11.91
C MET A 400 0.17 2.01 11.82
N SER A 401 -0.30 3.00 11.07
CA SER A 401 0.33 4.32 11.02
C SER A 401 0.37 5.01 12.39
N ALA A 402 -0.70 4.87 13.19
CA ALA A 402 -0.74 5.40 14.54
C ALA A 402 0.26 4.70 15.47
N TYR A 403 0.40 3.38 15.34
CA TYR A 403 1.37 2.63 16.16
C TYR A 403 2.81 2.95 15.76
N TYR A 404 3.12 3.14 14.49
CA TYR A 404 4.44 3.58 14.04
C TYR A 404 4.79 4.97 14.64
N LEU A 405 3.86 5.93 14.58
CA LEU A 405 4.06 7.25 15.17
C LEU A 405 4.20 7.15 16.69
N LYS A 406 3.34 6.39 17.37
CA LYS A 406 3.41 6.17 18.82
C LYS A 406 4.73 5.50 19.23
N GLY A 407 5.22 4.56 18.43
CA GLY A 407 6.49 3.86 18.67
C GLY A 407 7.69 4.80 18.79
N VAL A 408 7.74 5.85 17.96
CA VAL A 408 8.82 6.86 17.96
C VAL A 408 8.57 8.03 18.91
N GLN A 409 7.29 8.34 19.24
CA GLN A 409 6.90 9.47 20.11
C GLN A 409 6.41 9.04 21.49
N LYS A 410 6.84 7.92 21.99
CA LYS A 410 6.43 7.17 23.21
C LYS A 410 5.69 7.96 24.30
N LYS A 411 6.28 9.07 24.79
CA LYS A 411 5.76 9.88 25.91
C LYS A 411 5.12 11.20 25.48
N ASN A 412 5.23 11.57 24.18
CA ASN A 412 4.90 12.93 23.73
C ASN A 412 3.45 13.07 23.24
N VAL A 413 2.79 11.96 22.91
CA VAL A 413 1.41 11.90 22.43
C VAL A 413 0.74 10.62 22.89
N GLU A 414 -0.54 10.69 23.22
CA GLU A 414 -1.36 9.52 23.53
C GLU A 414 -1.92 8.89 22.26
N LEU A 415 -2.15 7.57 22.31
CA LEU A 415 -2.67 6.83 21.14
C LEU A 415 -4.07 7.34 20.73
N MET A 416 -4.90 7.68 21.72
CA MET A 416 -6.23 8.26 21.48
C MET A 416 -6.18 9.65 20.84
N GLU A 417 -5.15 10.45 21.14
CA GLU A 417 -4.93 11.74 20.47
C GLU A 417 -4.57 11.53 18.99
N ILE A 418 -3.74 10.51 18.70
CA ILE A 418 -3.39 10.15 17.33
C ILE A 418 -4.64 9.68 16.57
N PHE A 419 -5.44 8.79 17.16
CA PHE A 419 -6.68 8.32 16.55
C PHE A 419 -7.64 9.48 16.25
N ALA A 420 -7.83 10.38 17.22
CA ALA A 420 -8.68 11.57 17.00
C ALA A 420 -8.15 12.47 15.87
N GLY A 421 -6.82 12.56 15.71
CA GLY A 421 -6.17 13.30 14.63
C GLY A 421 -6.31 12.67 13.25
N ILE A 422 -6.40 11.35 13.18
CA ILE A 422 -6.52 10.57 11.94
C ILE A 422 -7.96 10.62 11.39
N MET A 423 -8.99 10.69 12.25
CA MET A 423 -10.40 10.60 11.83
C MET A 423 -10.79 11.54 10.69
N PRO A 424 -10.41 12.82 10.66
CA PRO A 424 -10.73 13.69 9.53
C PRO A 424 -10.10 13.21 8.21
N PHE A 425 -8.89 12.68 8.25
CA PHE A 425 -8.19 12.15 7.08
C PHE A 425 -8.84 10.86 6.56
N LEU A 426 -9.33 10.01 7.46
CA LEU A 426 -10.14 8.85 7.11
C LEU A 426 -11.41 9.28 6.35
N GLY A 427 -12.10 10.31 6.83
CA GLY A 427 -13.25 10.88 6.13
C GLY A 427 -12.90 11.41 4.73
N ILE A 428 -11.69 11.95 4.56
CA ILE A 428 -11.20 12.40 3.25
C ILE A 428 -10.94 11.22 2.30
N VAL A 429 -10.44 10.07 2.79
CA VAL A 429 -10.30 8.87 1.96
C VAL A 429 -11.66 8.40 1.45
N ILE A 430 -12.66 8.33 2.34
CA ILE A 430 -14.04 7.96 1.97
C ILE A 430 -14.60 8.97 0.94
N PHE A 431 -14.34 10.26 1.13
CA PHE A 431 -14.73 11.29 0.17
C PHE A 431 -14.01 11.14 -1.18
N ALA A 432 -12.72 10.81 -1.19
CA ALA A 432 -11.97 10.52 -2.42
C ALA A 432 -12.55 9.30 -3.15
N MET A 433 -12.92 8.24 -2.43
CA MET A 433 -13.62 7.10 -3.01
C MET A 433 -14.96 7.53 -3.63
N PHE A 434 -15.75 8.34 -2.94
CA PHE A 434 -17.00 8.88 -3.47
C PHE A 434 -16.78 9.68 -4.76
N LEU A 435 -15.74 10.53 -4.80
CA LEU A 435 -15.40 11.26 -6.02
C LEU A 435 -15.01 10.33 -7.17
N MET A 436 -14.32 9.23 -6.89
CA MET A 436 -14.02 8.24 -7.92
C MET A 436 -15.26 7.52 -8.44
N TYR A 437 -16.24 7.23 -7.58
CA TYR A 437 -17.53 6.71 -8.02
C TYR A 437 -18.26 7.68 -8.94
N MET A 438 -18.25 8.97 -8.61
CA MET A 438 -18.90 10.01 -9.42
C MET A 438 -18.16 10.27 -10.74
N PHE A 439 -16.84 10.13 -10.74
CA PHE A 439 -15.96 10.45 -11.87
C PHE A 439 -14.95 9.33 -12.12
N PRO A 440 -15.37 8.17 -12.70
CA PRO A 440 -14.47 7.04 -12.98
C PRO A 440 -13.26 7.41 -13.85
N GLY A 441 -13.39 8.44 -14.68
CA GLY A 441 -12.31 9.00 -15.48
C GLY A 441 -11.09 9.46 -14.66
N ILE A 442 -11.22 9.72 -13.35
CA ILE A 442 -10.07 10.00 -12.48
C ILE A 442 -9.06 8.84 -12.51
N ALA A 443 -9.53 7.60 -12.54
CA ALA A 443 -8.68 6.43 -12.63
C ALA A 443 -8.42 5.98 -14.08
N LEU A 444 -9.40 6.10 -14.96
CA LEU A 444 -9.37 5.45 -16.28
C LEU A 444 -8.82 6.35 -17.39
N TRP A 445 -8.91 7.67 -17.27
CA TRP A 445 -8.54 8.59 -18.33
C TRP A 445 -7.07 8.43 -18.78
N LEU A 446 -6.13 8.35 -17.85
CA LEU A 446 -4.71 8.30 -18.21
C LEU A 446 -4.32 6.94 -18.84
N PRO A 447 -4.70 5.77 -18.27
CA PRO A 447 -4.40 4.51 -18.94
C PRO A 447 -5.10 4.36 -20.30
N GLU A 448 -6.32 4.88 -20.48
CA GLU A 448 -7.02 4.87 -21.76
C GLU A 448 -6.36 5.78 -22.80
N THR A 449 -5.86 6.96 -22.40
CA THR A 449 -5.17 7.87 -23.32
C THR A 449 -3.78 7.42 -23.70
N LEU A 450 -3.02 6.83 -22.77
CA LEU A 450 -1.66 6.37 -23.03
C LEU A 450 -1.61 5.02 -23.75
N PHE A 451 -2.60 4.16 -23.53
CA PHE A 451 -2.60 2.77 -23.99
C PHE A 451 -3.90 2.40 -24.72
N ALA A 452 -4.47 3.38 -25.44
CA ALA A 452 -5.66 3.23 -26.30
C ALA A 452 -5.32 2.46 -27.57
N ASN A 453 -4.89 1.17 -27.44
CA ASN A 453 -4.78 0.23 -28.57
C ASN A 453 -5.25 -1.15 -28.12
#